data_8e2d2f3893d18f6d49b8a111e4556aa3
#
_entry.id   8e2d2f3893d18f6d49b8a111e4556aa3
#
_cell.length_a   1.000
_cell.length_b   1.000
_cell.length_c   1.000
_cell.angle_alpha   90.00
_cell.angle_beta   90.00
_cell.angle_gamma   90.00
#
_symmetry.space_group_name_H-M   'P 1'
#
loop_
_entity.id
_entity.type
_entity.pdbx_description
1 polymer ?
#
loop_
_entity_poly.entity_id
_entity_poly.type
_entity_poly.pdbx_seq_one_letter_code
_entity_poly.pdbx_strand_id
1 'polypeptide(L)'
;MRRRLIALLSLLSVMTLVYLKPADAAEPGAAPAAESNGLRLLEEMQAVITELAETAKPSVVSLFPTNPLGKGRDVAPERVPNAPGSGAGVIITPAGHIITNNHVVGDSAEIEVRLSDRSKLIAQVIGKDPDTDLAVLKVTADRPLPYANFGDSSTVRVGQWVLAVGNPFGLERTVTLGVVSGIGRENVNLSRYENFIQTDASINPGNSGGPLFNLRGEIIGINTAIINFAQGIGFAIPSNMAKQVLQQLLEQGRVVRGWLGVGIQPLTPELARKFGVPEQEGVLVNEVFE
;
A
#
# COMPACT_ATOMS: atom_id res chain seq x y z
N MET A 1 -89.67 30.15 -16.59
CA MET A 1 -90.08 31.42 -15.91
C MET A 1 -88.87 32.28 -15.64
N ARG A 2 -88.93 33.52 -16.16
CA ARG A 2 -88.16 34.74 -15.80
C ARG A 2 -86.60 34.63 -15.85
N ARG A 3 -85.98 35.15 -16.92
CA ARG A 3 -85.63 36.54 -17.29
C ARG A 3 -84.98 37.34 -16.18
N ARG A 4 -83.70 37.71 -16.43
CA ARG A 4 -83.10 39.08 -16.41
C ARG A 4 -81.62 38.95 -16.72
N LEU A 5 -81.19 39.37 -17.74
CA LEU A 5 -80.57 40.50 -18.49
C LEU A 5 -80.06 41.64 -17.58
N ILE A 6 -78.73 41.86 -17.59
CA ILE A 6 -77.99 43.13 -17.36
C ILE A 6 -76.62 42.90 -18.00
N ALA A 7 -76.34 43.42 -19.07
CA ALA A 7 -75.79 44.65 -19.63
C ALA A 7 -74.32 44.90 -19.33
N LEU A 8 -73.55 44.82 -20.45
CA LEU A 8 -72.33 45.54 -20.84
C LEU A 8 -71.78 46.60 -19.90
N LEU A 9 -70.44 46.52 -19.72
CA LEU A 9 -69.60 47.71 -19.87
C LEU A 9 -68.20 47.26 -20.28
N SER A 10 -67.86 47.64 -21.52
CA SER A 10 -66.52 47.54 -22.13
C SER A 10 -65.59 48.58 -21.52
N LEU A 11 -64.50 48.16 -20.94
CA LEU A 11 -63.40 49.06 -20.76
C LEU A 11 -62.18 48.49 -21.52
N LEU A 12 -61.92 49.08 -22.65
CA LEU A 12 -60.71 48.90 -23.46
C LEU A 12 -59.58 49.56 -22.72
N SER A 13 -58.75 48.78 -22.01
CA SER A 13 -57.52 49.24 -21.47
C SER A 13 -56.40 48.86 -22.44
N VAL A 14 -55.96 49.87 -23.20
CA VAL A 14 -54.78 49.75 -24.07
C VAL A 14 -53.51 49.64 -23.17
N MET A 15 -53.12 48.46 -22.97
CA MET A 15 -51.80 48.17 -22.30
C MET A 15 -50.70 48.29 -23.36
N THR A 16 -50.03 49.43 -23.36
CA THR A 16 -48.77 49.62 -24.14
C THR A 16 -47.73 48.72 -23.56
N LEU A 17 -47.47 47.62 -24.25
CA LEU A 17 -46.39 46.71 -23.91
C LEU A 17 -45.08 47.39 -24.31
N VAL A 18 -44.38 47.99 -23.34
CA VAL A 18 -43.01 48.46 -23.54
C VAL A 18 -42.11 47.24 -23.57
N TYR A 19 -41.70 46.82 -24.75
CA TYR A 19 -40.63 45.86 -24.94
C TYR A 19 -39.31 46.48 -24.43
N LEU A 20 -38.99 46.21 -23.16
CA LEU A 20 -37.59 46.38 -22.69
C LEU A 20 -36.76 45.26 -23.33
N LYS A 21 -35.96 45.67 -24.31
CA LYS A 21 -34.90 44.81 -24.85
C LYS A 21 -34.06 44.35 -23.67
N PRO A 22 -33.87 43.03 -23.43
CA PRO A 22 -32.95 42.62 -22.40
C PRO A 22 -31.57 43.22 -22.80
N ALA A 23 -30.96 43.94 -21.88
CA ALA A 23 -29.55 44.34 -22.01
C ALA A 23 -28.79 43.03 -22.20
N ASP A 24 -27.99 42.99 -23.24
CA ASP A 24 -26.99 41.94 -23.43
C ASP A 24 -26.21 41.85 -22.15
N ALA A 25 -26.58 40.82 -21.32
CA ALA A 25 -25.70 40.38 -20.24
C ALA A 25 -24.44 39.87 -20.93
N ALA A 26 -23.41 40.72 -21.02
CA ALA A 26 -22.08 40.25 -21.31
C ALA A 26 -21.81 39.09 -20.34
N GLU A 27 -21.71 37.89 -20.87
CA GLU A 27 -21.13 36.79 -20.10
C GLU A 27 -19.85 37.32 -19.48
N PRO A 28 -19.66 37.18 -18.18
CA PRO A 28 -18.36 37.48 -17.59
C PRO A 28 -17.38 36.50 -18.25
N GLY A 29 -16.63 37.00 -19.26
CA GLY A 29 -15.50 36.30 -19.78
C GLY A 29 -14.66 35.92 -18.55
N ALA A 30 -14.58 34.64 -18.27
CA ALA A 30 -13.71 34.14 -17.21
C ALA A 30 -12.31 34.64 -17.59
N ALA A 31 -11.85 35.70 -16.92
CA ALA A 31 -10.45 36.09 -17.00
C ALA A 31 -9.66 34.83 -16.65
N PRO A 32 -8.63 34.44 -17.42
CA PRO A 32 -7.78 33.35 -17.07
C PRO A 32 -7.30 33.66 -15.65
N ALA A 33 -7.66 32.77 -14.69
CA ALA A 33 -7.24 32.90 -13.32
C ALA A 33 -5.71 33.00 -13.38
N ALA A 34 -5.15 34.12 -12.94
CA ALA A 34 -3.71 34.26 -12.81
C ALA A 34 -3.29 33.08 -11.92
N GLU A 35 -2.58 32.10 -12.51
CA GLU A 35 -2.12 30.93 -11.79
C GLU A 35 -1.36 31.43 -10.57
N SER A 36 -1.93 31.22 -9.40
CA SER A 36 -1.24 31.57 -8.16
C SER A 36 -0.01 30.69 -8.07
N ASN A 37 1.14 31.23 -7.65
CA ASN A 37 2.37 30.44 -7.44
C ASN A 37 2.09 29.20 -6.59
N GLY A 38 1.09 29.24 -5.70
CA GLY A 38 0.65 28.12 -4.90
C GLY A 38 -0.02 27.00 -5.72
N LEU A 39 -0.88 27.34 -6.70
CA LEU A 39 -1.52 26.33 -7.55
C LEU A 39 -0.48 25.60 -8.40
N ARG A 40 0.45 26.35 -9.02
CA ARG A 40 1.53 25.74 -9.80
C ARG A 40 2.38 24.77 -8.99
N LEU A 41 2.74 25.12 -7.74
CA LEU A 41 3.47 24.21 -6.85
C LEU A 41 2.68 22.92 -6.56
N LEU A 42 1.37 23.04 -6.31
CA LEU A 42 0.51 21.87 -6.07
C LEU A 42 0.40 20.98 -7.31
N GLU A 43 0.32 21.56 -8.51
CA GLU A 43 0.30 20.83 -9.78
C GLU A 43 1.64 20.13 -10.05
N GLU A 44 2.77 20.77 -9.77
CA GLU A 44 4.09 20.16 -9.85
C GLU A 44 4.22 18.97 -8.88
N MET A 45 3.74 19.11 -7.65
CA MET A 45 3.70 18.00 -6.67
C MET A 45 2.80 16.86 -7.15
N GLN A 46 1.61 17.17 -7.65
CA GLN A 46 0.68 16.16 -8.21
C GLN A 46 1.32 15.43 -9.39
N ALA A 47 2.00 16.15 -10.30
CA ALA A 47 2.69 15.56 -11.45
C ALA A 47 3.74 14.52 -11.00
N VAL A 48 4.58 14.86 -10.03
CA VAL A 48 5.58 13.93 -9.46
C VAL A 48 4.91 12.65 -8.91
N ILE A 49 3.84 12.79 -8.14
CA ILE A 49 3.12 11.64 -7.56
C ILE A 49 2.49 10.78 -8.66
N THR A 50 1.89 11.41 -9.68
CA THR A 50 1.26 10.71 -10.79
C THR A 50 2.29 9.95 -11.63
N GLU A 51 3.41 10.60 -11.98
CA GLU A 51 4.51 9.97 -12.72
C GLU A 51 5.09 8.80 -11.93
N LEU A 52 5.32 8.98 -10.64
CA LEU A 52 5.80 7.90 -9.77
C LEU A 52 4.82 6.72 -9.75
N ALA A 53 3.52 6.99 -9.61
CA ALA A 53 2.51 5.95 -9.65
C ALA A 53 2.53 5.17 -10.97
N GLU A 54 2.65 5.85 -12.12
CA GLU A 54 2.68 5.21 -13.43
C GLU A 54 3.97 4.39 -13.63
N THR A 55 5.12 4.86 -13.17
CA THR A 55 6.41 4.17 -13.30
C THR A 55 6.56 3.00 -12.32
N ALA A 56 5.93 3.08 -11.15
CA ALA A 56 5.98 2.03 -10.12
C ALA A 56 5.04 0.85 -10.43
N LYS A 57 3.82 1.13 -10.92
CA LYS A 57 2.79 0.11 -11.20
C LYS A 57 3.27 -1.08 -12.02
N PRO A 58 4.09 -0.95 -13.08
CA PRO A 58 4.53 -2.08 -13.87
C PRO A 58 5.32 -3.14 -13.11
N SER A 59 6.03 -2.75 -12.04
CA SER A 59 6.79 -3.67 -11.20
C SER A 59 5.94 -4.41 -10.16
N VAL A 60 4.68 -3.99 -9.94
CA VAL A 60 3.80 -4.57 -8.93
C VAL A 60 2.89 -5.61 -9.58
N VAL A 61 2.77 -6.76 -8.95
CA VAL A 61 2.02 -7.91 -9.43
C VAL A 61 0.93 -8.32 -8.44
N SER A 62 -0.12 -8.94 -8.96
CA SER A 62 -1.14 -9.58 -8.14
C SER A 62 -0.82 -11.06 -7.99
N LEU A 63 -0.98 -11.57 -6.80
CA LEU A 63 -0.64 -12.94 -6.43
C LEU A 63 -1.90 -13.69 -6.01
N PHE A 64 -2.09 -14.89 -6.61
CA PHE A 64 -3.21 -15.77 -6.33
C PHE A 64 -2.67 -17.17 -6.05
N PRO A 65 -2.62 -17.60 -4.79
CA PRO A 65 -2.24 -18.97 -4.44
C PRO A 65 -3.14 -19.98 -5.13
N THR A 66 -2.56 -21.01 -5.75
CA THR A 66 -3.31 -22.04 -6.47
C THR A 66 -4.07 -22.98 -5.54
N ASN A 67 -3.69 -23.03 -4.26
CA ASN A 67 -4.38 -23.81 -3.23
C ASN A 67 -4.55 -23.03 -1.91
N PRO A 68 -5.39 -21.97 -1.87
CA PRO A 68 -5.46 -21.04 -0.72
C PRO A 68 -6.05 -21.65 0.56
N LEU A 69 -6.68 -22.83 0.50
CA LEU A 69 -7.44 -23.41 1.62
C LEU A 69 -7.09 -24.88 1.93
N GLY A 70 -5.95 -25.39 1.43
CA GLY A 70 -5.62 -26.79 1.60
C GLY A 70 -6.51 -27.72 0.72
N LYS A 71 -6.19 -29.00 0.70
CA LYS A 71 -6.88 -30.01 -0.12
C LYS A 71 -8.39 -29.98 0.11
N GLY A 72 -9.18 -29.58 -0.91
CA GLY A 72 -10.60 -29.89 -0.95
C GLY A 72 -11.60 -28.79 -1.33
N ARG A 73 -11.16 -27.59 -1.74
CA ARG A 73 -12.09 -26.60 -2.30
C ARG A 73 -11.55 -26.05 -3.63
N ASP A 74 -12.06 -26.61 -4.72
CA ASP A 74 -11.94 -26.03 -6.06
C ASP A 74 -12.73 -24.72 -6.16
N VAL A 75 -12.24 -23.64 -5.52
CA VAL A 75 -12.76 -22.30 -5.72
C VAL A 75 -11.83 -21.63 -6.71
N ALA A 76 -12.28 -21.48 -7.96
CA ALA A 76 -11.54 -20.75 -8.97
C ALA A 76 -11.21 -19.34 -8.43
N PRO A 77 -9.93 -18.91 -8.44
CA PRO A 77 -9.49 -17.61 -7.87
C PRO A 77 -10.22 -16.39 -8.46
N GLU A 78 -10.84 -16.58 -9.63
CA GLU A 78 -11.51 -15.52 -10.39
C GLU A 78 -12.85 -15.08 -9.79
N ARG A 79 -13.43 -15.83 -8.84
CA ARG A 79 -14.81 -15.62 -8.37
C ARG A 79 -14.95 -15.00 -6.99
N VAL A 80 -13.87 -14.82 -6.25
CA VAL A 80 -13.94 -14.27 -4.89
C VAL A 80 -12.96 -13.11 -4.81
N PRO A 81 -13.42 -11.86 -4.96
CA PRO A 81 -12.66 -10.70 -4.50
C PRO A 81 -12.32 -10.91 -3.03
N ASN A 82 -11.05 -10.78 -2.65
CA ASN A 82 -10.53 -11.10 -1.31
C ASN A 82 -10.56 -12.59 -0.91
N ALA A 83 -10.33 -13.51 -1.86
CA ALA A 83 -10.04 -14.88 -1.45
C ALA A 83 -8.92 -14.87 -0.40
N PRO A 84 -9.08 -15.60 0.74
CA PRO A 84 -7.99 -15.73 1.70
C PRO A 84 -6.71 -16.14 0.99
N GLY A 85 -5.61 -15.38 1.20
CA GLY A 85 -4.32 -15.63 0.56
C GLY A 85 -4.07 -14.86 -0.75
N SER A 86 -5.00 -14.04 -1.27
CA SER A 86 -4.67 -13.14 -2.37
C SER A 86 -3.94 -11.89 -1.87
N GLY A 87 -2.96 -11.40 -2.63
CA GLY A 87 -2.17 -10.22 -2.26
C GLY A 87 -1.41 -9.64 -3.44
N ALA A 88 -0.42 -8.84 -3.13
CA ALA A 88 0.49 -8.24 -4.08
C ALA A 88 1.92 -8.78 -3.91
N GLY A 89 2.76 -8.47 -4.88
CA GLY A 89 4.20 -8.65 -4.83
C GLY A 89 4.88 -7.59 -5.65
N VAL A 90 6.18 -7.44 -5.49
CA VAL A 90 6.97 -6.54 -6.32
C VAL A 90 8.10 -7.31 -7.00
N ILE A 91 8.23 -7.11 -8.31
CA ILE A 91 9.33 -7.64 -9.11
C ILE A 91 10.58 -6.83 -8.77
N ILE A 92 11.65 -7.51 -8.37
CA ILE A 92 12.90 -6.89 -7.89
C ILE A 92 14.09 -7.14 -8.80
N THR A 93 13.91 -7.95 -9.83
CA THR A 93 14.92 -8.18 -10.88
C THR A 93 14.27 -8.34 -12.24
N PRO A 94 14.93 -7.97 -13.34
CA PRO A 94 14.40 -8.19 -14.70
C PRO A 94 14.25 -9.66 -15.03
N ALA A 95 14.91 -10.55 -14.29
CA ALA A 95 14.82 -12.00 -14.44
C ALA A 95 13.56 -12.60 -13.81
N GLY A 96 12.73 -11.80 -13.10
CA GLY A 96 11.45 -12.23 -12.56
C GLY A 96 11.49 -12.78 -11.14
N HIS A 97 12.41 -12.31 -10.30
CA HIS A 97 12.29 -12.52 -8.85
C HIS A 97 11.27 -11.54 -8.27
N ILE A 98 10.41 -12.04 -7.40
CA ILE A 98 9.33 -11.29 -6.78
C ILE A 98 9.46 -11.47 -5.28
N ILE A 99 9.36 -10.36 -4.53
CA ILE A 99 9.23 -10.41 -3.08
C ILE A 99 7.77 -10.12 -2.69
N THR A 100 7.30 -10.81 -1.66
CA THR A 100 5.94 -10.70 -1.13
C THR A 100 5.91 -11.12 0.34
N ASN A 101 4.72 -11.18 0.96
CA ASN A 101 4.58 -11.73 2.30
C ASN A 101 4.43 -13.26 2.29
N ASN A 102 4.91 -13.89 3.37
CA ASN A 102 4.74 -15.31 3.59
C ASN A 102 3.26 -15.70 3.74
N HIS A 103 2.45 -14.89 4.45
CA HIS A 103 1.02 -15.16 4.61
C HIS A 103 0.24 -15.08 3.30
N VAL A 104 0.71 -14.32 2.30
CA VAL A 104 0.13 -14.29 0.94
C VAL A 104 0.38 -15.59 0.21
N VAL A 105 1.58 -16.16 0.35
CA VAL A 105 1.97 -17.44 -0.28
C VAL A 105 1.28 -18.63 0.41
N GLY A 106 1.18 -18.59 1.73
CA GLY A 106 0.64 -19.69 2.54
C GLY A 106 1.40 -21.01 2.29
N ASP A 107 0.66 -22.11 2.14
CA ASP A 107 1.23 -23.44 1.89
C ASP A 107 1.30 -23.79 0.39
N SER A 108 1.02 -22.83 -0.50
CA SER A 108 1.07 -23.06 -1.93
C SER A 108 2.51 -23.19 -2.43
N ALA A 109 2.76 -24.19 -3.26
CA ALA A 109 4.04 -24.37 -3.95
C ALA A 109 4.14 -23.51 -5.22
N GLU A 110 2.99 -23.20 -5.82
CA GLU A 110 2.85 -22.41 -7.03
C GLU A 110 1.83 -21.29 -6.82
N ILE A 111 2.11 -20.14 -7.43
CA ILE A 111 1.30 -18.94 -7.32
C ILE A 111 0.98 -18.43 -8.73
N GLU A 112 -0.29 -18.20 -9.06
CA GLU A 112 -0.64 -17.44 -10.27
C GLU A 112 -0.24 -15.97 -10.05
N VAL A 113 0.58 -15.45 -10.95
CA VAL A 113 1.07 -14.07 -10.95
C VAL A 113 0.42 -13.34 -12.12
N ARG A 114 -0.27 -12.23 -11.85
CA ARG A 114 -0.83 -11.37 -12.90
C ARG A 114 0.01 -10.09 -13.01
N LEU A 115 0.58 -9.92 -14.21
CA LEU A 115 1.41 -8.75 -14.52
C LEU A 115 0.55 -7.51 -14.84
N SER A 116 1.21 -6.36 -15.08
CA SER A 116 0.55 -5.10 -15.42
C SER A 116 -0.20 -5.10 -16.74
N ASP A 117 0.24 -5.89 -17.68
CA ASP A 117 -0.39 -6.08 -18.99
C ASP A 117 -1.50 -7.15 -18.97
N ARG A 118 -1.90 -7.60 -17.77
CA ARG A 118 -2.89 -8.67 -17.53
C ARG A 118 -2.41 -10.06 -17.93
N SER A 119 -1.17 -10.23 -18.39
CA SER A 119 -0.62 -11.56 -18.65
C SER A 119 -0.49 -12.34 -17.34
N LYS A 120 -0.66 -13.66 -17.45
CA LYS A 120 -0.62 -14.59 -16.33
C LYS A 120 0.62 -15.46 -16.44
N LEU A 121 1.36 -15.57 -15.36
CA LEU A 121 2.50 -16.46 -15.22
C LEU A 121 2.31 -17.33 -13.98
N ILE A 122 2.99 -18.46 -13.93
CA ILE A 122 3.08 -19.29 -12.73
C ILE A 122 4.44 -19.04 -12.10
N ALA A 123 4.42 -18.63 -10.83
CA ALA A 123 5.62 -18.48 -10.02
C ALA A 123 5.85 -19.73 -9.17
N GLN A 124 7.11 -20.12 -9.04
CA GLN A 124 7.58 -21.09 -8.06
C GLN A 124 8.03 -20.37 -6.81
N VAL A 125 7.78 -20.96 -5.65
CA VAL A 125 8.26 -20.45 -4.35
C VAL A 125 9.73 -20.85 -4.19
N ILE A 126 10.63 -19.86 -4.16
CA ILE A 126 12.06 -20.05 -3.93
C ILE A 126 12.33 -20.32 -2.46
N GLY A 127 11.69 -19.55 -1.58
CA GLY A 127 11.81 -19.71 -0.14
C GLY A 127 10.87 -18.81 0.62
N LYS A 128 10.68 -19.13 1.89
CA LYS A 128 9.80 -18.42 2.82
C LYS A 128 10.50 -18.15 4.14
N ASP A 129 10.18 -17.05 4.77
CA ASP A 129 10.58 -16.71 6.12
C ASP A 129 9.36 -16.29 6.95
N PRO A 130 8.71 -17.24 7.64
CA PRO A 130 7.56 -16.95 8.48
C PRO A 130 7.87 -15.96 9.62
N ASP A 131 9.11 -15.95 10.09
CA ASP A 131 9.51 -15.12 11.23
C ASP A 131 9.52 -13.61 10.92
N THR A 132 9.73 -13.23 9.65
CA THR A 132 9.61 -11.84 9.18
C THR A 132 8.39 -11.61 8.29
N ASP A 133 7.60 -12.67 8.02
CA ASP A 133 6.48 -12.65 7.09
C ASP A 133 6.89 -12.29 5.64
N LEU A 134 8.03 -12.78 5.16
CA LEU A 134 8.52 -12.58 3.79
C LEU A 134 8.60 -13.88 3.00
N ALA A 135 8.43 -13.78 1.69
CA ALA A 135 8.64 -14.87 0.74
C ALA A 135 9.22 -14.36 -0.57
N VAL A 136 9.96 -15.22 -1.26
CA VAL A 136 10.54 -14.96 -2.58
C VAL A 136 10.00 -15.96 -3.57
N LEU A 137 9.52 -15.42 -4.69
CA LEU A 137 8.98 -16.18 -5.81
C LEU A 137 9.82 -15.96 -7.05
N LYS A 138 9.72 -16.89 -8.00
CA LYS A 138 10.38 -16.81 -9.31
C LYS A 138 9.37 -17.11 -10.42
N VAL A 139 9.21 -16.18 -11.34
CA VAL A 139 8.52 -16.39 -12.61
C VAL A 139 9.54 -16.54 -13.75
N THR A 140 9.19 -17.31 -14.78
CA THR A 140 9.91 -17.34 -16.04
C THR A 140 9.08 -16.60 -17.09
N ALA A 141 9.70 -15.61 -17.72
CA ALA A 141 9.11 -14.84 -18.81
C ALA A 141 10.05 -14.85 -20.03
N ASP A 142 9.49 -14.69 -21.21
CA ASP A 142 10.22 -14.64 -22.49
C ASP A 142 10.89 -13.28 -22.76
N ARG A 143 10.67 -12.30 -21.86
CA ARG A 143 11.21 -10.95 -21.93
C ARG A 143 11.64 -10.46 -20.54
N PRO A 144 12.57 -9.49 -20.45
CA PRO A 144 12.87 -8.81 -19.20
C PRO A 144 11.60 -8.17 -18.63
N LEU A 145 11.39 -8.34 -17.31
CA LEU A 145 10.25 -7.79 -16.61
C LEU A 145 10.57 -6.40 -16.02
N PRO A 146 9.60 -5.48 -15.98
CA PRO A 146 9.72 -4.25 -15.20
C PRO A 146 9.97 -4.60 -13.73
N TYR A 147 10.90 -3.91 -13.10
CA TYR A 147 11.27 -4.17 -11.71
C TYR A 147 11.50 -2.86 -10.95
N ALA A 148 11.47 -2.91 -9.63
CA ALA A 148 11.77 -1.79 -8.76
C ALA A 148 13.03 -2.06 -7.92
N ASN A 149 13.77 -1.00 -7.61
CA ASN A 149 14.96 -1.06 -6.79
C ASN A 149 14.63 -0.83 -5.31
N PHE A 150 15.41 -1.46 -4.44
CA PHE A 150 15.34 -1.17 -3.01
C PHE A 150 16.08 0.13 -2.66
N GLY A 151 15.41 0.97 -1.90
CA GLY A 151 16.04 2.07 -1.17
C GLY A 151 16.68 1.61 0.13
N ASP A 152 17.24 2.55 0.88
CA ASP A 152 17.82 2.32 2.21
C ASP A 152 16.84 2.75 3.30
N SER A 153 16.23 1.78 3.99
CA SER A 153 15.26 2.06 5.05
C SER A 153 15.88 2.67 6.31
N SER A 154 17.21 2.65 6.49
CA SER A 154 17.87 3.33 7.61
C SER A 154 17.85 4.85 7.49
N THR A 155 17.62 5.37 6.27
CA THR A 155 17.51 6.80 5.99
C THR A 155 16.08 7.34 6.08
N VAL A 156 15.10 6.46 6.29
CA VAL A 156 13.68 6.83 6.37
C VAL A 156 13.43 7.65 7.64
N ARG A 157 12.64 8.71 7.50
CA ARG A 157 12.25 9.61 8.59
C ARG A 157 10.75 9.82 8.62
N VAL A 158 10.23 9.98 9.83
CA VAL A 158 8.83 10.36 10.06
C VAL A 158 8.49 11.65 9.31
N GLY A 159 7.31 11.69 8.68
CA GLY A 159 6.84 12.80 7.85
C GLY A 159 7.22 12.69 6.37
N GLN A 160 8.08 11.75 5.95
CA GLN A 160 8.37 11.53 4.53
C GLN A 160 7.15 10.95 3.80
N TRP A 161 6.89 11.45 2.62
CA TRP A 161 5.81 10.97 1.77
C TRP A 161 6.13 9.60 1.20
N VAL A 162 5.10 8.75 1.16
CA VAL A 162 5.20 7.37 0.67
C VAL A 162 3.99 6.98 -0.16
N LEU A 163 4.20 6.07 -1.12
CA LEU A 163 3.15 5.46 -1.91
C LEU A 163 3.10 3.96 -1.62
N ALA A 164 1.97 3.48 -1.14
CA ALA A 164 1.70 2.05 -1.07
C ALA A 164 0.99 1.62 -2.36
N VAL A 165 1.51 0.57 -2.99
CA VAL A 165 0.95 0.03 -4.23
C VAL A 165 0.57 -1.43 -4.02
N GLY A 166 -0.63 -1.78 -4.47
CA GLY A 166 -1.14 -3.14 -4.38
C GLY A 166 -2.26 -3.39 -5.37
N ASN A 167 -2.93 -4.51 -5.22
CA ASN A 167 -4.11 -4.85 -6.04
C ASN A 167 -5.26 -5.33 -5.16
N PRO A 168 -5.81 -4.44 -4.30
CA PRO A 168 -6.94 -4.80 -3.46
C PRO A 168 -8.14 -5.17 -4.34
N PHE A 169 -8.83 -6.23 -3.97
CA PHE A 169 -10.07 -6.69 -4.61
C PHE A 169 -9.96 -7.10 -6.10
N GLY A 170 -8.75 -7.27 -6.64
CA GLY A 170 -8.57 -7.52 -8.07
C GLY A 170 -8.94 -6.32 -8.96
N LEU A 171 -9.23 -5.18 -8.35
CA LEU A 171 -9.48 -3.91 -9.01
C LEU A 171 -8.13 -3.28 -9.35
N GLU A 172 -7.71 -3.37 -10.57
CA GLU A 172 -6.46 -2.82 -11.11
C GLU A 172 -5.61 -1.96 -10.13
N ARG A 173 -4.32 -2.11 -10.10
CA ARG A 173 -3.34 -1.57 -9.13
C ARG A 173 -3.76 -0.28 -8.44
N THR A 174 -4.14 -0.39 -7.19
CA THR A 174 -4.49 0.74 -6.34
C THR A 174 -3.22 1.36 -5.79
N VAL A 175 -3.12 2.66 -5.88
CA VAL A 175 -2.06 3.47 -5.28
C VAL A 175 -2.67 4.29 -4.17
N THR A 176 -2.08 4.24 -2.98
CA THR A 176 -2.45 5.11 -1.87
C THR A 176 -1.25 5.94 -1.45
N LEU A 177 -1.48 7.23 -1.21
CA LEU A 177 -0.49 8.20 -0.76
C LEU A 177 -0.66 8.43 0.74
N GLY A 178 0.44 8.54 1.44
CA GLY A 178 0.49 8.89 2.85
C GLY A 178 1.87 9.33 3.26
N VAL A 179 2.15 9.28 4.56
CA VAL A 179 3.44 9.60 5.14
C VAL A 179 3.95 8.46 6.02
N VAL A 180 5.24 8.47 6.29
CA VAL A 180 5.81 7.67 7.37
C VAL A 180 5.35 8.25 8.69
N SER A 181 4.52 7.52 9.43
CA SER A 181 3.97 7.94 10.73
C SER A 181 4.83 7.51 11.92
N GLY A 182 5.70 6.52 11.71
CA GLY A 182 6.63 6.00 12.72
C GLY A 182 7.64 5.04 12.12
N ILE A 183 8.73 4.81 12.83
CA ILE A 183 9.78 3.85 12.48
C ILE A 183 10.13 3.02 13.70
N GLY A 184 10.73 1.84 13.50
CA GLY A 184 11.16 0.98 14.60
C GLY A 184 9.99 0.45 15.44
N ARG A 185 8.82 0.20 14.83
CA ARG A 185 7.66 -0.32 15.58
C ARG A 185 7.86 -1.79 15.90
N GLU A 186 7.85 -2.09 17.18
CA GLU A 186 8.02 -3.42 17.76
C GLU A 186 6.85 -3.71 18.71
N ASN A 187 6.70 -4.98 19.12
CA ASN A 187 5.65 -5.44 20.05
C ASN A 187 4.21 -5.21 19.52
N VAL A 188 4.04 -5.21 18.21
CA VAL A 188 2.72 -5.17 17.54
C VAL A 188 2.13 -6.57 17.33
N ASN A 189 2.92 -7.63 17.57
CA ASN A 189 2.53 -9.05 17.49
C ASN A 189 2.06 -9.47 16.08
N LEU A 190 2.70 -8.95 15.05
CA LEU A 190 2.43 -9.30 13.65
C LEU A 190 3.42 -10.35 13.10
N SER A 191 4.66 -10.34 13.58
CA SER A 191 5.70 -11.30 13.24
C SER A 191 6.67 -11.48 14.41
N ARG A 192 7.57 -12.47 14.31
CA ARG A 192 8.54 -12.73 15.38
C ARG A 192 9.66 -11.68 15.41
N TYR A 193 10.07 -11.21 14.23
CA TYR A 193 11.06 -10.14 14.10
C TYR A 193 10.38 -8.90 13.57
N GLU A 194 10.24 -7.92 14.44
CA GLU A 194 9.54 -6.67 14.17
C GLU A 194 10.50 -5.50 14.22
N ASN A 195 10.37 -4.60 13.28
CA ASN A 195 11.02 -3.29 13.22
C ASN A 195 10.27 -2.45 12.16
N PHE A 196 8.94 -2.43 12.25
CA PHE A 196 8.11 -1.93 11.15
C PHE A 196 8.23 -0.42 10.92
N ILE A 197 8.09 -0.04 9.65
CA ILE A 197 7.73 1.31 9.25
C ILE A 197 6.21 1.42 9.38
N GLN A 198 5.74 2.41 10.15
CA GLN A 198 4.32 2.75 10.24
C GLN A 198 3.97 3.83 9.22
N THR A 199 2.82 3.71 8.55
CA THR A 199 2.30 4.69 7.59
C THR A 199 0.79 4.87 7.74
N ASP A 200 0.29 6.04 7.36
CA ASP A 200 -1.14 6.34 7.20
C ASP A 200 -1.62 6.16 5.76
N ALA A 201 -0.71 5.84 4.82
CA ALA A 201 -1.12 5.34 3.52
C ALA A 201 -2.05 4.15 3.70
N SER A 202 -3.21 4.17 3.05
CA SER A 202 -4.23 3.13 3.26
C SER A 202 -3.71 1.76 2.85
N ILE A 203 -3.51 0.88 3.82
CA ILE A 203 -3.20 -0.54 3.64
C ILE A 203 -4.49 -1.32 3.85
N ASN A 204 -4.84 -2.17 2.88
CA ASN A 204 -6.05 -2.99 2.88
C ASN A 204 -5.73 -4.39 2.36
N PRO A 205 -6.59 -5.40 2.55
CA PRO A 205 -6.45 -6.69 1.91
C PRO A 205 -6.21 -6.54 0.40
N GLY A 206 -5.11 -7.12 -0.09
CA GLY A 206 -4.63 -6.98 -1.48
C GLY A 206 -3.42 -6.06 -1.65
N ASN A 207 -3.08 -5.19 -0.67
CA ASN A 207 -1.81 -4.46 -0.66
C ASN A 207 -0.69 -5.24 0.04
N SER A 208 -1.03 -6.23 0.87
CA SER A 208 -0.05 -7.10 1.54
C SER A 208 0.90 -7.74 0.54
N GLY A 209 2.19 -7.66 0.80
CA GLY A 209 3.28 -8.10 -0.08
C GLY A 209 3.66 -7.11 -1.18
N GLY A 210 2.87 -6.06 -1.41
CA GLY A 210 3.20 -4.97 -2.30
C GLY A 210 4.21 -3.99 -1.69
N PRO A 211 4.84 -3.15 -2.51
CA PRO A 211 5.86 -2.20 -2.05
C PRO A 211 5.27 -0.97 -1.38
N LEU A 212 6.03 -0.41 -0.43
CA LEU A 212 5.95 0.97 0.03
C LEU A 212 7.09 1.74 -0.62
N PHE A 213 6.77 2.68 -1.49
CA PHE A 213 7.75 3.48 -2.22
C PHE A 213 8.00 4.84 -1.56
N ASN A 214 9.23 5.34 -1.68
CA ASN A 214 9.53 6.76 -1.47
C ASN A 214 9.26 7.57 -2.75
N LEU A 215 9.42 8.90 -2.70
CA LEU A 215 9.22 9.77 -3.87
C LEU A 215 10.27 9.60 -4.99
N ARG A 216 11.31 8.79 -4.78
CA ARG A 216 12.29 8.42 -5.84
C ARG A 216 11.94 7.10 -6.53
N GLY A 217 10.81 6.47 -6.19
CA GLY A 217 10.41 5.17 -6.74
C GLY A 217 11.22 4.00 -6.18
N GLU A 218 11.88 4.19 -5.03
CA GLU A 218 12.63 3.14 -4.36
C GLU A 218 11.75 2.46 -3.31
N ILE A 219 11.84 1.13 -3.21
CA ILE A 219 11.15 0.34 -2.20
C ILE A 219 11.81 0.60 -0.85
N ILE A 220 11.12 1.26 0.08
CA ILE A 220 11.56 1.46 1.45
C ILE A 220 10.96 0.45 2.43
N GLY A 221 9.92 -0.29 2.00
CA GLY A 221 9.31 -1.34 2.78
C GLY A 221 8.40 -2.24 1.96
N ILE A 222 8.00 -3.37 2.54
CA ILE A 222 7.00 -4.31 2.01
C ILE A 222 5.77 -4.23 2.91
N ASN A 223 4.63 -3.81 2.36
CA ASN A 223 3.38 -3.69 3.09
C ASN A 223 2.98 -5.06 3.65
N THR A 224 2.60 -5.15 4.91
CA THR A 224 2.27 -6.45 5.51
C THR A 224 0.91 -6.48 6.18
N ALA A 225 0.61 -5.57 7.08
CA ALA A 225 -0.57 -5.68 7.92
C ALA A 225 -1.13 -4.32 8.33
N ILE A 226 -2.34 -4.39 8.87
CA ILE A 226 -3.01 -3.32 9.60
C ILE A 226 -3.37 -3.81 11.00
N ILE A 227 -3.49 -2.91 11.95
CA ILE A 227 -4.17 -3.21 13.20
C ILE A 227 -5.68 -3.21 12.93
N ASN A 228 -6.33 -4.35 13.12
CA ASN A 228 -7.78 -4.44 12.99
C ASN A 228 -8.45 -3.37 13.87
N PHE A 229 -9.41 -2.63 13.28
CA PHE A 229 -10.15 -1.52 13.90
C PHE A 229 -9.39 -0.19 14.07
N ALA A 230 -8.13 -0.07 13.60
CA ALA A 230 -7.38 1.19 13.62
C ALA A 230 -7.17 1.71 12.19
N GLN A 231 -8.02 2.62 11.75
CA GLN A 231 -7.85 3.27 10.45
C GLN A 231 -6.63 4.21 10.48
N GLY A 232 -5.87 4.24 9.37
CA GLY A 232 -4.67 5.09 9.26
C GLY A 232 -3.44 4.55 10.00
N ILE A 233 -3.43 3.25 10.36
CA ILE A 233 -2.26 2.58 10.94
C ILE A 233 -1.94 1.35 10.09
N GLY A 234 -1.06 1.53 9.13
CA GLY A 234 -0.48 0.49 8.29
C GLY A 234 0.98 0.21 8.67
N PHE A 235 1.43 -1.01 8.42
CA PHE A 235 2.80 -1.45 8.70
C PHE A 235 3.46 -2.01 7.45
N ALA A 236 4.75 -1.69 7.29
CA ALA A 236 5.59 -2.24 6.25
C ALA A 236 6.91 -2.77 6.84
N ILE A 237 7.36 -3.91 6.35
CA ILE A 237 8.65 -4.53 6.70
C ILE A 237 9.74 -3.69 6.02
N PRO A 238 10.76 -3.17 6.76
CA PRO A 238 11.79 -2.30 6.20
C PRO A 238 12.58 -2.95 5.06
N SER A 239 12.94 -2.15 4.05
CA SER A 239 13.65 -2.65 2.87
C SER A 239 15.01 -3.29 3.20
N ASN A 240 15.73 -2.81 4.22
CA ASN A 240 16.99 -3.40 4.63
C ASN A 240 16.81 -4.81 5.22
N MET A 241 15.76 -5.03 6.01
CA MET A 241 15.39 -6.37 6.48
C MET A 241 14.97 -7.24 5.29
N ALA A 242 14.16 -6.73 4.38
CA ALA A 242 13.74 -7.45 3.18
C ALA A 242 14.92 -7.86 2.30
N LYS A 243 15.94 -7.00 2.12
CA LYS A 243 17.18 -7.32 1.38
C LYS A 243 17.97 -8.45 2.03
N GLN A 244 18.12 -8.44 3.36
CA GLN A 244 18.84 -9.50 4.08
C GLN A 244 18.15 -10.85 3.98
N VAL A 245 16.82 -10.88 4.14
CA VAL A 245 16.01 -12.08 3.97
C VAL A 245 16.06 -12.59 2.53
N LEU A 246 15.88 -11.68 1.55
CA LEU A 246 15.96 -12.00 0.12
C LEU A 246 17.27 -12.69 -0.24
N GLN A 247 18.40 -12.13 0.20
CA GLN A 247 19.72 -12.70 -0.09
C GLN A 247 19.83 -14.15 0.40
N GLN A 248 19.45 -14.42 1.64
CA GLN A 248 19.50 -15.77 2.20
C GLN A 248 18.54 -16.74 1.49
N LEU A 249 17.30 -16.28 1.16
CA LEU A 249 16.35 -17.10 0.44
C LEU A 249 16.82 -17.45 -0.96
N LEU A 250 17.49 -16.54 -1.67
CA LEU A 250 18.07 -16.81 -2.99
C LEU A 250 19.28 -17.76 -2.93
N GLU A 251 20.14 -17.62 -1.92
CA GLU A 251 21.36 -18.41 -1.79
C GLU A 251 21.12 -19.81 -1.18
N GLN A 252 20.20 -19.91 -0.22
CA GLN A 252 20.03 -21.10 0.63
C GLN A 252 18.62 -21.67 0.65
N GLY A 253 17.64 -20.98 0.05
CA GLY A 253 16.22 -21.35 0.09
C GLY A 253 15.56 -21.16 1.48
N ARG A 254 16.30 -20.74 2.47
CA ARG A 254 15.84 -20.52 3.86
C ARG A 254 16.66 -19.43 4.55
N VAL A 255 16.07 -18.85 5.59
CA VAL A 255 16.77 -17.91 6.46
C VAL A 255 17.38 -18.69 7.65
N VAL A 256 18.65 -18.49 7.91
CA VAL A 256 19.36 -19.07 9.06
C VAL A 256 19.61 -17.97 10.08
N ARG A 257 19.12 -18.18 11.29
CA ARG A 257 19.32 -17.27 12.42
C ARG A 257 20.15 -17.95 13.50
N GLY A 258 21.15 -17.24 14.01
CA GLY A 258 21.90 -17.70 15.17
C GLY A 258 21.02 -17.66 16.42
N TRP A 259 21.21 -18.64 17.31
CA TRP A 259 20.64 -18.65 18.64
C TRP A 259 21.73 -18.33 19.66
N LEU A 260 21.53 -17.28 20.46
CA LEU A 260 22.52 -16.84 21.44
C LEU A 260 22.43 -17.64 22.74
N GLY A 261 21.33 -18.37 22.96
CA GLY A 261 21.14 -19.17 24.15
C GLY A 261 20.93 -18.36 25.43
N VAL A 262 20.32 -17.19 25.33
CA VAL A 262 20.03 -16.34 26.49
C VAL A 262 18.58 -15.92 26.54
N GLY A 263 18.02 -15.88 27.74
CA GLY A 263 16.77 -15.18 28.04
C GLY A 263 17.04 -13.72 28.33
N ILE A 264 16.29 -12.81 27.68
CA ILE A 264 16.45 -11.37 27.87
C ILE A 264 15.11 -10.73 28.26
N GLN A 265 15.21 -9.64 29.03
CA GLN A 265 14.07 -8.76 29.31
C GLN A 265 14.48 -7.29 29.24
N PRO A 266 13.57 -6.35 28.95
CA PRO A 266 13.88 -4.92 28.96
C PRO A 266 14.47 -4.47 30.29
N LEU A 267 15.49 -3.64 30.25
CA LEU A 267 16.06 -2.99 31.43
C LEU A 267 15.15 -1.82 31.83
N THR A 268 14.25 -2.07 32.77
CA THR A 268 13.39 -0.99 33.30
C THR A 268 14.17 -0.08 34.22
N PRO A 269 13.75 1.19 34.46
CA PRO A 269 14.37 2.08 35.41
C PRO A 269 14.49 1.50 36.83
N GLU A 270 13.51 0.68 37.22
CA GLU A 270 13.53 0.01 38.52
C GLU A 270 14.64 -1.06 38.59
N LEU A 271 14.78 -1.89 37.52
CA LEU A 271 15.85 -2.88 37.43
C LEU A 271 17.22 -2.20 37.34
N ALA A 272 17.34 -1.10 36.58
CA ALA A 272 18.58 -0.34 36.50
C ALA A 272 19.04 0.15 37.88
N ARG A 273 18.13 0.73 38.67
CA ARG A 273 18.42 1.14 40.05
C ARG A 273 18.82 -0.04 40.94
N LYS A 274 18.09 -1.16 40.83
CA LYS A 274 18.39 -2.36 41.62
C LYS A 274 19.75 -2.95 41.34
N PHE A 275 20.20 -2.90 40.09
CA PHE A 275 21.53 -3.40 39.67
C PHE A 275 22.62 -2.33 39.67
N GLY A 276 22.31 -1.08 40.05
CA GLY A 276 23.28 0.00 40.14
C GLY A 276 23.88 0.43 38.80
N VAL A 277 23.15 0.22 37.71
CA VAL A 277 23.56 0.64 36.35
C VAL A 277 22.80 1.90 35.93
N PRO A 278 23.34 2.70 34.98
CA PRO A 278 22.65 3.89 34.50
C PRO A 278 21.25 3.55 33.94
N GLU A 279 20.28 4.43 34.20
CA GLU A 279 18.94 4.36 33.59
C GLU A 279 19.08 4.74 32.10
N GLN A 280 19.25 3.75 31.24
CA GLN A 280 19.35 3.88 29.78
C GLN A 280 18.64 2.72 29.11
N GLU A 281 18.39 2.84 27.81
CA GLU A 281 17.88 1.71 27.01
C GLU A 281 18.86 0.54 27.04
N GLY A 282 18.33 -0.67 27.26
CA GLY A 282 19.11 -1.87 27.33
C GLY A 282 18.29 -3.10 27.64
N VAL A 283 18.97 -4.22 27.75
CA VAL A 283 18.37 -5.51 28.11
C VAL A 283 19.11 -6.13 29.30
N LEU A 284 18.37 -6.80 30.16
CA LEU A 284 18.91 -7.66 31.21
C LEU A 284 18.90 -9.11 30.71
N VAL A 285 20.06 -9.75 30.71
CA VAL A 285 20.14 -11.21 30.53
C VAL A 285 19.70 -11.84 31.83
N ASN A 286 18.57 -12.53 31.83
CA ASN A 286 17.98 -13.15 33.03
C ASN A 286 18.18 -14.66 33.07
N GLU A 287 18.59 -15.28 31.94
CA GLU A 287 18.82 -16.71 31.84
C GLU A 287 19.86 -17.01 30.77
N VAL A 288 20.70 -18.01 30.98
CA VAL A 288 21.64 -18.55 30.00
C VAL A 288 21.32 -20.04 29.83
N PHE A 289 21.00 -20.44 28.59
CA PHE A 289 20.73 -21.83 28.23
C PHE A 289 22.03 -22.50 27.77
N GLU A 290 22.28 -23.73 28.23
CA GLU A 290 23.39 -24.57 27.80
C GLU A 290 23.09 -25.27 26.47
#